data_76437bb0921284893c2c22690faa8212
#
_entry.id   76437bb0921284893c2c22690faa8212
#
_cell.length_a   1.000
_cell.length_b   1.000
_cell.length_c   1.000
_cell.angle_alpha   90.00
_cell.angle_beta   90.00
_cell.angle_gamma   90.00
#
_symmetry.space_group_name_H-M   'P 1'
#
loop_
_entity.id
_entity.type
_entity.pdbx_description
1 polymer ?
#
loop_
_entity_poly.entity_id
_entity_poly.type
_entity_poly.pdbx_seq_one_letter_code
_entity_poly.pdbx_strand_id
1 'polypeptide(L)'
;MRDRILAAAVTVIQARGITAATTKEIARTAGVSEGSLYNHFANKTALFAAALADVTGTARTAMTDLLASVGQSTVEENLTRLAAEMVRFYGELLPMTGPVLADPELIAWLRSDGPGAAQNEVAAKSRARTKVGQTGERPPPGGPPAGPATGPVMGHAALIGYLEAERKRGRLADGAPLPFIAAALLGGCQQHAFLTRLAGAETVAAGAGLPAAPEEFAARLVPAVLAGHLTPP
;
A
#
# COMPACT_ATOMS: atom_id res chain seq x y z
N MET A 1 -14.32 4.18 -18.61
CA MET A 1 -14.69 2.76 -18.76
C MET A 1 -13.69 1.88 -17.99
N ARG A 2 -12.40 1.98 -18.26
CA ARG A 2 -11.35 1.21 -17.60
C ARG A 2 -11.42 1.34 -16.06
N ASP A 3 -11.53 2.56 -15.53
CA ASP A 3 -11.57 2.83 -14.09
C ASP A 3 -12.83 2.25 -13.42
N ARG A 4 -13.96 2.24 -14.13
CA ARG A 4 -15.20 1.61 -13.65
C ARG A 4 -15.06 0.09 -13.53
N ILE A 5 -14.38 -0.56 -14.49
CA ILE A 5 -14.07 -1.99 -14.42
C ILE A 5 -13.11 -2.27 -13.28
N LEU A 6 -12.12 -1.40 -13.07
CA LEU A 6 -11.13 -1.54 -12.01
C LEU A 6 -11.78 -1.42 -10.61
N ALA A 7 -12.62 -0.41 -10.39
CA ALA A 7 -13.37 -0.26 -9.15
C ALA A 7 -14.29 -1.46 -8.87
N ALA A 8 -14.98 -1.98 -9.90
CA ALA A 8 -15.77 -3.19 -9.79
C ALA A 8 -14.91 -4.42 -9.45
N ALA A 9 -13.71 -4.54 -10.02
CA ALA A 9 -12.78 -5.62 -9.71
C ALA A 9 -12.35 -5.57 -8.24
N VAL A 10 -11.95 -4.40 -7.73
CA VAL A 10 -11.61 -4.20 -6.31
C VAL A 10 -12.78 -4.63 -5.43
N THR A 11 -13.99 -4.15 -5.70
CA THR A 11 -15.20 -4.49 -4.94
C THR A 11 -15.47 -6.00 -4.91
N VAL A 12 -15.42 -6.67 -6.05
CA VAL A 12 -15.70 -8.13 -6.15
C VAL A 12 -14.60 -8.93 -5.44
N ILE A 13 -13.33 -8.54 -5.60
CA ILE A 13 -12.19 -9.21 -4.95
C ILE A 13 -12.26 -9.03 -3.44
N GLN A 14 -12.58 -7.85 -2.94
CA GLN A 14 -12.74 -7.60 -1.51
C GLN A 14 -13.88 -8.42 -0.89
N ALA A 15 -14.98 -8.62 -1.63
CA ALA A 15 -16.13 -9.38 -1.17
C ALA A 15 -15.91 -10.90 -1.20
N ARG A 16 -15.20 -11.43 -2.21
CA ARG A 16 -15.09 -12.87 -2.47
C ARG A 16 -13.69 -13.44 -2.38
N GLY A 17 -12.69 -12.58 -2.27
CA GLY A 17 -11.28 -12.96 -2.42
C GLY A 17 -10.87 -13.15 -3.89
N ILE A 18 -9.57 -13.09 -4.13
CA ILE A 18 -8.98 -13.13 -5.48
C ILE A 18 -9.27 -14.44 -6.23
N THR A 19 -9.33 -15.56 -5.51
CA THR A 19 -9.53 -16.90 -6.08
C THR A 19 -10.96 -17.09 -6.60
N ALA A 20 -11.97 -16.64 -5.84
CA ALA A 20 -13.38 -16.83 -6.18
C ALA A 20 -13.94 -15.72 -7.10
N ALA A 21 -13.27 -14.58 -7.22
CA ALA A 21 -13.67 -13.50 -8.11
C ALA A 21 -13.60 -13.94 -9.57
N THR A 22 -14.69 -13.73 -10.35
CA THR A 22 -14.75 -14.06 -11.77
C THR A 22 -14.86 -12.81 -12.64
N THR A 23 -14.28 -12.86 -13.85
CA THR A 23 -14.39 -11.76 -14.84
C THR A 23 -15.83 -11.47 -15.23
N LYS A 24 -16.67 -12.50 -15.29
CA LYS A 24 -18.11 -12.37 -15.56
C LYS A 24 -18.82 -11.56 -14.47
N GLU A 25 -18.52 -11.81 -13.22
CA GLU A 25 -19.09 -11.07 -12.09
C GLU A 25 -18.59 -9.62 -12.05
N ILE A 26 -17.30 -9.41 -12.30
CA ILE A 26 -16.70 -8.07 -12.39
C ILE A 26 -17.34 -7.27 -13.53
N ALA A 27 -17.51 -7.88 -14.72
CA ALA A 27 -18.15 -7.22 -15.84
C ALA A 27 -19.60 -6.83 -15.51
N ARG A 28 -20.37 -7.73 -14.87
CA ARG A 28 -21.74 -7.46 -14.39
C ARG A 28 -21.76 -6.31 -13.39
N THR A 29 -20.87 -6.31 -12.39
CA THR A 29 -20.77 -5.24 -11.39
C THR A 29 -20.37 -3.90 -12.02
N ALA A 30 -19.50 -3.93 -13.03
CA ALA A 30 -19.12 -2.75 -13.80
C ALA A 30 -20.20 -2.28 -14.79
N GLY A 31 -21.28 -3.03 -15.02
CA GLY A 31 -22.30 -2.72 -16.03
C GLY A 31 -21.76 -2.76 -17.46
N VAL A 32 -20.90 -3.74 -17.78
CA VAL A 32 -20.31 -3.94 -19.11
C VAL A 32 -20.39 -5.40 -19.53
N SER A 33 -20.19 -5.69 -20.81
CA SER A 33 -20.02 -7.07 -21.28
C SER A 33 -18.63 -7.60 -20.91
N GLU A 34 -18.50 -8.92 -20.76
CA GLU A 34 -17.19 -9.55 -20.52
C GLU A 34 -16.21 -9.30 -21.68
N GLY A 35 -16.68 -9.26 -22.92
CA GLY A 35 -15.88 -8.87 -24.09
C GLY A 35 -15.34 -7.43 -23.96
N SER A 36 -16.15 -6.49 -23.46
CA SER A 36 -15.71 -5.12 -23.22
C SER A 36 -14.64 -5.05 -22.13
N LEU A 37 -14.69 -5.91 -21.10
CA LEU A 37 -13.65 -6.01 -20.07
C LEU A 37 -12.31 -6.43 -20.71
N TYR A 38 -12.31 -7.43 -21.57
CA TYR A 38 -11.09 -7.91 -22.24
C TYR A 38 -10.52 -6.93 -23.28
N ASN A 39 -11.28 -5.94 -23.73
CA ASN A 39 -10.74 -4.82 -24.53
C ASN A 39 -9.82 -3.90 -23.69
N HIS A 40 -9.97 -3.90 -22.36
CA HIS A 40 -9.19 -3.07 -21.44
C HIS A 40 -8.11 -3.82 -20.69
N PHE A 41 -8.27 -5.13 -20.48
CA PHE A 41 -7.35 -5.99 -19.73
C PHE A 41 -7.11 -7.28 -20.51
N ALA A 42 -5.86 -7.58 -20.82
CA ALA A 42 -5.48 -8.71 -21.69
C ALA A 42 -5.98 -10.07 -21.16
N ASN A 43 -6.08 -10.23 -19.85
CA ASN A 43 -6.54 -11.44 -19.17
C ASN A 43 -6.94 -11.14 -17.71
N LYS A 44 -7.44 -12.17 -17.01
CA LYS A 44 -7.84 -12.08 -15.59
C LYS A 44 -6.68 -11.63 -14.69
N THR A 45 -5.47 -12.15 -14.93
CA THR A 45 -4.27 -11.80 -14.15
C THR A 45 -3.91 -10.33 -14.30
N ALA A 46 -3.97 -9.78 -15.53
CA ALA A 46 -3.73 -8.37 -15.79
C ALA A 46 -4.75 -7.45 -15.10
N LEU A 47 -6.03 -7.86 -15.06
CA LEU A 47 -7.06 -7.15 -14.34
C LEU A 47 -6.80 -7.15 -12.82
N PHE A 48 -6.44 -8.30 -12.25
CA PHE A 48 -6.15 -8.42 -10.82
C PHE A 48 -4.87 -7.68 -10.42
N ALA A 49 -3.84 -7.73 -11.26
CA ALA A 49 -2.64 -6.92 -11.06
C ALA A 49 -2.95 -5.42 -11.06
N ALA A 50 -3.82 -4.97 -11.96
CA ALA A 50 -4.23 -3.57 -11.99
C ALA A 50 -5.08 -3.19 -10.76
N ALA A 51 -5.96 -4.06 -10.29
CA ALA A 51 -6.75 -3.83 -9.07
C ALA A 51 -5.86 -3.74 -7.82
N LEU A 52 -4.86 -4.63 -7.71
CA LEU A 52 -3.88 -4.58 -6.62
C LEU A 52 -3.01 -3.32 -6.70
N ALA A 53 -2.62 -2.89 -7.90
CA ALA A 53 -1.87 -1.66 -8.12
C ALA A 53 -2.67 -0.40 -7.73
N ASP A 54 -3.98 -0.41 -7.94
CA ASP A 54 -4.89 0.67 -7.57
C ASP A 54 -4.96 0.82 -6.04
N VAL A 55 -5.21 -0.27 -5.32
CA VAL A 55 -5.23 -0.29 -3.85
C VAL A 55 -3.87 0.11 -3.27
N THR A 56 -2.75 -0.40 -3.81
CA THR A 56 -1.41 -0.03 -3.35
C THR A 56 -1.03 1.41 -3.69
N GLY A 57 -1.72 2.03 -4.64
CA GLY A 57 -1.58 3.44 -4.98
C GLY A 57 -1.88 4.36 -3.80
N THR A 58 -2.90 4.07 -3.02
CA THR A 58 -3.28 4.83 -1.81
C THR A 58 -2.14 4.88 -0.79
N ALA A 59 -1.55 3.73 -0.48
CA ALA A 59 -0.40 3.67 0.45
C ALA A 59 0.81 4.45 -0.07
N ARG A 60 1.07 4.38 -1.38
CA ARG A 60 2.17 5.14 -2.00
C ARG A 60 1.93 6.65 -1.91
N THR A 61 0.71 7.11 -2.13
CA THR A 61 0.36 8.52 -1.96
C THR A 61 0.56 8.95 -0.51
N ALA A 62 0.04 8.20 0.47
CA ALA A 62 0.19 8.50 1.88
C ALA A 62 1.68 8.58 2.31
N MET A 63 2.54 7.70 1.78
CA MET A 63 3.99 7.75 2.03
C MET A 63 4.67 8.96 1.36
N THR A 64 4.22 9.36 0.17
CA THR A 64 4.71 10.56 -0.52
C THR A 64 4.35 11.81 0.26
N ASP A 65 3.11 11.90 0.74
CA ASP A 65 2.61 13.02 1.55
C ASP A 65 3.35 13.11 2.89
N LEU A 66 3.64 11.94 3.51
CA LEU A 66 4.48 11.90 4.71
C LEU A 66 5.87 12.47 4.46
N LEU A 67 6.54 12.04 3.39
CA LEU A 67 7.87 12.56 3.04
C LEU A 67 7.85 14.06 2.74
N ALA A 68 6.78 14.55 2.11
CA ALA A 68 6.60 15.98 1.86
C ALA A 68 6.34 16.79 3.15
N SER A 69 5.86 16.14 4.22
CA SER A 69 5.57 16.79 5.50
C SER A 69 6.79 16.92 6.43
N VAL A 70 7.99 16.50 6.00
CA VAL A 70 9.23 16.63 6.79
C VAL A 70 9.45 18.08 7.21
N GLY A 71 9.60 18.31 8.51
CA GLY A 71 9.78 19.65 9.09
C GLY A 71 8.49 20.46 9.22
N GLN A 72 7.35 19.92 8.79
CA GLN A 72 6.03 20.55 8.93
C GLN A 72 5.24 19.83 10.04
N SER A 73 4.34 20.53 10.70
CA SER A 73 3.55 20.01 11.83
C SER A 73 4.43 19.27 12.87
N THR A 74 3.85 18.49 13.77
CA THR A 74 4.60 17.61 14.67
C THR A 74 4.83 16.24 14.04
N VAL A 75 5.85 15.51 14.50
CA VAL A 75 6.09 14.12 14.10
C VAL A 75 4.87 13.26 14.44
N GLU A 76 4.27 13.50 15.60
CA GLU A 76 3.10 12.76 16.08
C GLU A 76 1.88 12.97 15.17
N GLU A 77 1.57 14.22 14.78
CA GLU A 77 0.46 14.52 13.88
C GLU A 77 0.66 13.89 12.50
N ASN A 78 1.88 13.97 11.95
CA ASN A 78 2.19 13.40 10.64
C ASN A 78 2.06 11.88 10.65
N LEU A 79 2.57 11.20 11.69
CA LEU A 79 2.46 9.76 11.82
C LEU A 79 1.04 9.30 12.15
N THR A 80 0.25 10.08 12.90
CA THR A 80 -1.15 9.77 13.17
C THR A 80 -1.97 9.78 11.89
N ARG A 81 -1.75 10.76 11.02
CA ARG A 81 -2.39 10.82 9.70
C ARG A 81 -2.00 9.62 8.84
N LEU A 82 -0.70 9.32 8.77
CA LEU A 82 -0.22 8.13 8.07
C LEU A 82 -0.85 6.84 8.62
N ALA A 83 -0.86 6.65 9.94
CA ALA A 83 -1.35 5.44 10.57
C ALA A 83 -2.85 5.21 10.26
N ALA A 84 -3.68 6.26 10.30
CA ALA A 84 -5.08 6.16 9.92
C ALA A 84 -5.27 5.69 8.47
N GLU A 85 -4.49 6.25 7.53
CA GLU A 85 -4.49 5.80 6.12
C GLU A 85 -3.98 4.35 5.99
N MET A 86 -2.96 3.94 6.76
CA MET A 86 -2.45 2.57 6.72
C MET A 86 -3.45 1.56 7.27
N VAL A 87 -4.24 1.90 8.29
CA VAL A 87 -5.33 1.02 8.78
C VAL A 87 -6.35 0.78 7.66
N ARG A 88 -6.78 1.83 6.96
CA ARG A 88 -7.71 1.71 5.82
C ARG A 88 -7.10 0.88 4.70
N PHE A 89 -5.89 1.21 4.31
CA PHE A 89 -5.14 0.49 3.28
C PHE A 89 -5.03 -1.01 3.57
N TYR A 90 -4.64 -1.40 4.78
CA TYR A 90 -4.55 -2.82 5.14
C TYR A 90 -5.93 -3.49 5.18
N GLY A 91 -6.98 -2.77 5.58
CA GLY A 91 -8.36 -3.26 5.52
C GLY A 91 -8.80 -3.62 4.10
N GLU A 92 -8.39 -2.84 3.11
CA GLU A 92 -8.66 -3.10 1.69
C GLU A 92 -7.73 -4.16 1.09
N LEU A 93 -6.47 -4.20 1.50
CA LEU A 93 -5.44 -5.09 0.96
C LEU A 93 -5.61 -6.54 1.43
N LEU A 94 -5.93 -6.76 2.71
CA LEU A 94 -5.96 -8.11 3.30
C LEU A 94 -6.88 -9.10 2.57
N PRO A 95 -8.12 -8.73 2.15
CA PRO A 95 -8.97 -9.64 1.38
C PRO A 95 -8.37 -10.04 0.03
N MET A 96 -7.51 -9.20 -0.53
CA MET A 96 -6.88 -9.44 -1.81
C MET A 96 -5.63 -10.31 -1.68
N THR A 97 -4.88 -10.18 -0.59
CA THR A 97 -3.57 -10.81 -0.42
C THR A 97 -3.58 -12.04 0.48
N GLY A 98 -4.58 -12.21 1.35
CA GLY A 98 -4.68 -13.37 2.23
C GLY A 98 -4.54 -14.72 1.49
N PRO A 99 -5.34 -14.99 0.45
CA PRO A 99 -5.23 -16.21 -0.34
C PRO A 99 -3.90 -16.35 -1.09
N VAL A 100 -3.28 -15.23 -1.46
CA VAL A 100 -2.00 -15.19 -2.18
C VAL A 100 -0.87 -15.72 -1.30
N LEU A 101 -0.89 -15.44 0.00
CA LEU A 101 0.13 -15.91 0.94
C LEU A 101 0.10 -17.43 1.16
N ALA A 102 -1.02 -18.08 0.85
CA ALA A 102 -1.19 -19.52 0.91
C ALA A 102 -0.80 -20.25 -0.40
N ASP A 103 -0.53 -19.51 -1.48
CA ASP A 103 -0.25 -20.02 -2.81
C ASP A 103 1.20 -19.71 -3.22
N PRO A 104 2.10 -20.72 -3.27
CA PRO A 104 3.50 -20.51 -3.64
C PRO A 104 3.69 -19.92 -5.04
N GLU A 105 2.83 -20.26 -6.01
CA GLU A 105 2.91 -19.73 -7.38
C GLU A 105 2.55 -18.25 -7.42
N LEU A 106 1.50 -17.85 -6.69
CA LEU A 106 1.13 -16.44 -6.56
C LEU A 106 2.19 -15.63 -5.80
N ILE A 107 2.84 -16.22 -4.78
CA ILE A 107 3.98 -15.58 -4.11
C ILE A 107 5.15 -15.40 -5.09
N ALA A 108 5.47 -16.43 -5.88
CA ALA A 108 6.54 -16.36 -6.88
C ALA A 108 6.23 -15.27 -7.93
N TRP A 109 4.97 -15.19 -8.39
CA TRP A 109 4.52 -14.14 -9.29
C TRP A 109 4.63 -12.74 -8.66
N LEU A 110 4.20 -12.56 -7.41
CA LEU A 110 4.36 -11.28 -6.69
C LEU A 110 5.84 -10.87 -6.55
N ARG A 111 6.75 -11.84 -6.44
CA ARG A 111 8.19 -11.58 -6.35
C ARG A 111 8.83 -11.24 -7.70
N SER A 112 8.35 -11.86 -8.79
CA SER A 112 8.93 -11.70 -10.12
C SER A 112 8.26 -10.61 -10.95
N ASP A 113 6.92 -10.63 -11.04
CA ASP A 113 6.15 -9.86 -12.01
C ASP A 113 5.06 -8.97 -11.38
N GLY A 114 5.00 -8.86 -10.07
CA GLY A 114 3.93 -8.18 -9.33
C GLY A 114 3.47 -6.84 -9.93
N PRO A 115 2.52 -6.12 -9.32
CA PRO A 115 1.83 -4.97 -9.92
C PRO A 115 2.73 -3.88 -10.54
N GLY A 116 4.00 -3.83 -10.13
CA GLY A 116 4.98 -2.89 -10.67
C GLY A 116 5.48 -3.20 -12.09
N ALA A 117 5.52 -4.48 -12.49
CA ALA A 117 6.00 -4.86 -13.81
C ALA A 117 5.01 -4.47 -14.92
N ALA A 118 3.70 -4.63 -14.67
CA ALA A 118 2.66 -4.25 -15.62
C ALA A 118 2.63 -2.73 -15.87
N GLN A 119 2.95 -1.92 -14.87
CA GLN A 119 3.07 -0.46 -15.03
C GLN A 119 4.33 -0.05 -15.79
N ASN A 120 5.44 -0.78 -15.61
CA ASN A 120 6.68 -0.55 -16.35
C ASN A 120 6.54 -0.93 -17.83
N GLU A 121 5.78 -1.96 -18.17
CA GLU A 121 5.54 -2.36 -19.56
C GLU A 121 4.66 -1.35 -20.32
N VAL A 122 3.62 -0.80 -19.67
CA VAL A 122 2.78 0.26 -20.22
C VAL A 122 3.58 1.56 -20.35
N ALA A 123 4.39 1.91 -19.36
CA ALA A 123 5.28 3.07 -19.40
C ALA A 123 6.40 2.91 -20.45
N ALA A 124 6.95 1.70 -20.61
CA ALA A 124 7.96 1.40 -21.62
C ALA A 124 7.36 1.45 -23.04
N LYS A 125 6.16 0.90 -23.26
CA LYS A 125 5.44 1.00 -24.55
C LYS A 125 5.02 2.44 -24.87
N SER A 126 4.63 3.24 -23.87
CA SER A 126 4.35 4.67 -24.04
C SER A 126 5.61 5.46 -24.41
N ARG A 127 6.74 5.20 -23.72
CA ARG A 127 8.04 5.83 -24.02
C ARG A 127 8.60 5.40 -25.37
N ALA A 128 8.39 4.16 -25.80
CA ALA A 128 8.81 3.66 -27.12
C ALA A 128 8.04 4.33 -28.27
N ARG A 129 6.78 4.72 -28.06
CA ARG A 129 5.99 5.49 -29.03
C ARG A 129 6.38 6.97 -29.11
N THR A 130 7.04 7.51 -28.08
CA THR A 130 7.47 8.93 -28.03
C THR A 130 8.95 9.11 -28.44
N LYS A 131 9.75 8.03 -28.52
CA LYS A 131 11.15 8.06 -28.96
C LYS A 131 11.30 7.70 -30.45
N VAL A 132 10.76 8.55 -31.32
CA VAL A 132 11.42 8.83 -32.61
C VAL A 132 11.99 10.24 -32.47
N GLY A 133 13.28 10.31 -32.14
CA GLY A 133 14.08 11.53 -32.13
C GLY A 133 14.47 12.02 -30.74
N GLN A 134 15.51 11.44 -30.15
CA GLN A 134 16.57 12.18 -29.45
C GLN A 134 17.65 11.21 -28.95
N THR A 135 18.87 11.45 -29.36
CA THR A 135 20.10 10.77 -28.98
C THR A 135 20.55 11.15 -27.58
N GLY A 136 20.96 10.13 -26.81
CA GLY A 136 22.09 10.18 -25.88
C GLY A 136 21.89 10.90 -24.57
N GLU A 137 21.57 10.11 -23.53
CA GLU A 137 22.31 10.19 -22.26
C GLU A 137 21.89 9.00 -21.38
N ARG A 138 22.86 8.19 -20.97
CA ARG A 138 22.69 7.02 -20.13
C ARG A 138 22.56 7.52 -18.68
N PRO A 139 21.47 7.20 -17.93
CA PRO A 139 21.38 7.57 -16.53
C PRO A 139 22.48 6.86 -15.72
N PRO A 140 22.96 7.47 -14.62
CA PRO A 140 24.04 6.93 -13.80
C PRO A 140 23.65 5.60 -13.14
N PRO A 141 24.57 4.66 -12.96
CA PRO A 141 24.34 3.43 -12.25
C PRO A 141 24.27 3.71 -10.73
N GLY A 142 23.19 3.35 -10.04
CA GLY A 142 23.15 3.44 -8.59
C GLY A 142 21.78 3.62 -7.92
N GLY A 143 20.68 3.23 -8.57
CA GLY A 143 19.40 3.07 -7.87
C GLY A 143 19.22 1.62 -7.41
N PRO A 144 18.61 1.35 -6.21
CA PRO A 144 18.32 -0.02 -5.80
C PRO A 144 17.42 -0.69 -6.84
N PRO A 145 17.56 -2.01 -7.07
CA PRO A 145 16.79 -2.74 -8.05
C PRO A 145 15.30 -2.67 -7.69
N ALA A 146 14.51 -2.06 -8.57
CA ALA A 146 13.07 -2.03 -8.44
C ALA A 146 12.48 -3.39 -8.84
N GLY A 147 12.45 -4.34 -7.90
CA GLY A 147 11.71 -5.60 -8.02
C GLY A 147 10.34 -5.48 -7.31
N PRO A 148 9.32 -6.21 -7.74
CA PRO A 148 7.94 -6.07 -7.26
C PRO A 148 7.69 -6.57 -5.83
N ALA A 149 8.55 -7.41 -5.27
CA ALA A 149 8.56 -7.75 -3.84
C ALA A 149 8.93 -6.56 -2.92
N THR A 150 9.21 -5.42 -3.53
CA THR A 150 9.68 -4.20 -2.85
C THR A 150 8.56 -3.34 -2.28
N GLY A 151 7.29 -3.55 -2.65
CA GLY A 151 6.18 -2.69 -2.18
C GLY A 151 6.13 -2.51 -0.66
N PRO A 152 6.00 -3.57 0.15
CA PRO A 152 6.02 -3.46 1.62
C PRO A 152 7.36 -2.98 2.16
N VAL A 153 8.48 -3.43 1.58
CA VAL A 153 9.83 -3.01 1.98
C VAL A 153 10.05 -1.53 1.66
N MET A 154 9.56 -1.05 0.52
CA MET A 154 9.62 0.37 0.15
C MET A 154 8.80 1.25 1.10
N GLY A 155 7.63 0.80 1.54
CA GLY A 155 6.83 1.51 2.56
C GLY A 155 7.60 1.66 3.87
N HIS A 156 8.25 0.60 4.36
CA HIS A 156 9.12 0.66 5.53
C HIS A 156 10.30 1.61 5.32
N ALA A 157 10.99 1.51 4.17
CA ALA A 157 12.13 2.36 3.86
C ALA A 157 11.73 3.85 3.77
N ALA A 158 10.58 4.17 3.19
CA ALA A 158 10.06 5.54 3.13
C ALA A 158 9.77 6.08 4.53
N LEU A 159 9.11 5.30 5.39
CA LEU A 159 8.85 5.71 6.78
C LEU A 159 10.15 5.89 7.57
N ILE A 160 11.12 4.99 7.44
CA ILE A 160 12.44 5.14 8.06
C ILE A 160 13.11 6.42 7.55
N GLY A 161 13.07 6.70 6.26
CA GLY A 161 13.63 7.92 5.68
C GLY A 161 13.00 9.20 6.23
N TYR A 162 11.67 9.21 6.44
CA TYR A 162 10.98 10.29 7.13
C TYR A 162 11.51 10.47 8.57
N LEU A 163 11.53 9.39 9.35
CA LEU A 163 12.00 9.43 10.75
C LEU A 163 13.46 9.88 10.85
N GLU A 164 14.33 9.46 9.93
CA GLU A 164 15.71 9.92 9.84
C GLU A 164 15.81 11.42 9.57
N ALA A 165 14.97 11.93 8.65
CA ALA A 165 14.92 13.36 8.35
C ALA A 165 14.47 14.18 9.57
N GLU A 166 13.50 13.68 10.33
CA GLU A 166 13.02 14.30 11.55
C GLU A 166 14.04 14.23 12.70
N ARG A 167 14.74 13.10 12.82
CA ARG A 167 15.87 12.97 13.78
C ARG A 167 16.99 13.96 13.48
N LYS A 168 17.38 14.13 12.22
CA LYS A 168 18.38 15.14 11.81
C LYS A 168 17.95 16.57 12.12
N ARG A 169 16.66 16.82 12.28
CA ARG A 169 16.09 18.11 12.74
C ARG A 169 15.99 18.22 14.25
N GLY A 170 16.48 17.24 15.00
CA GLY A 170 16.42 17.22 16.45
C GLY A 170 15.02 16.98 17.04
N ARG A 171 14.06 16.47 16.24
CA ARG A 171 12.68 16.20 16.71
C ARG A 171 12.49 14.77 17.22
N LEU A 172 13.46 13.89 16.97
CA LEU A 172 13.56 12.54 17.52
C LEU A 172 14.92 12.37 18.20
N ALA A 173 14.94 11.58 19.25
CA ALA A 173 16.17 11.24 19.98
C ALA A 173 17.18 10.53 19.06
N ASP A 174 18.48 10.82 19.21
CA ASP A 174 19.55 10.23 18.40
C ASP A 174 19.59 8.71 18.47
N GLY A 175 19.31 8.14 19.66
CA GLY A 175 19.24 6.70 19.90
C GLY A 175 17.92 6.03 19.53
N ALA A 176 16.95 6.74 18.92
CA ALA A 176 15.66 6.15 18.55
C ALA A 176 15.82 5.00 17.56
N PRO A 177 15.24 3.82 17.83
CA PRO A 177 15.39 2.63 16.98
C PRO A 177 14.42 2.70 15.77
N LEU A 178 14.71 3.57 14.81
CA LEU A 178 13.81 3.93 13.70
C LEU A 178 13.23 2.74 12.92
N PRO A 179 13.99 1.67 12.60
CA PRO A 179 13.43 0.51 11.93
C PRO A 179 12.35 -0.21 12.76
N PHE A 180 12.53 -0.26 14.08
CA PHE A 180 11.55 -0.89 14.98
C PHE A 180 10.33 -0.02 15.23
N ILE A 181 10.50 1.32 15.30
CA ILE A 181 9.39 2.27 15.33
C ILE A 181 8.54 2.12 14.07
N ALA A 182 9.18 2.06 12.89
CA ALA A 182 8.47 1.86 11.63
C ALA A 182 7.74 0.49 11.59
N ALA A 183 8.39 -0.58 12.04
CA ALA A 183 7.79 -1.91 12.12
C ALA A 183 6.61 -1.97 13.10
N ALA A 184 6.73 -1.36 14.28
CA ALA A 184 5.67 -1.30 15.27
C ALA A 184 4.46 -0.51 14.76
N LEU A 185 4.69 0.63 14.12
CA LEU A 185 3.62 1.47 13.59
C LEU A 185 2.85 0.76 12.46
N LEU A 186 3.56 0.30 11.41
CA LEU A 186 2.93 -0.37 10.28
C LEU A 186 2.34 -1.74 10.67
N GLY A 187 3.04 -2.48 11.52
CA GLY A 187 2.55 -3.76 12.06
C GLY A 187 1.31 -3.60 12.93
N GLY A 188 1.24 -2.57 13.77
CA GLY A 188 0.06 -2.24 14.56
C GLY A 188 -1.16 -1.92 13.68
N CYS A 189 -0.96 -1.11 12.62
CA CYS A 189 -2.02 -0.82 11.65
C CYS A 189 -2.51 -2.09 10.92
N GLN A 190 -1.59 -2.94 10.50
CA GLN A 190 -1.90 -4.21 9.83
C GLN A 190 -2.64 -5.17 10.78
N GLN A 191 -2.17 -5.31 12.01
CA GLN A 191 -2.81 -6.15 13.03
C GLN A 191 -4.23 -5.68 13.34
N HIS A 192 -4.45 -4.38 13.51
CA HIS A 192 -5.78 -3.81 13.73
C HIS A 192 -6.73 -4.17 12.58
N ALA A 193 -6.31 -3.94 11.34
CA ALA A 193 -7.11 -4.29 10.17
C ALA A 193 -7.39 -5.81 10.07
N PHE A 194 -6.41 -6.65 10.39
CA PHE A 194 -6.54 -8.11 10.42
C PHE A 194 -7.56 -8.56 11.48
N LEU A 195 -7.44 -8.08 12.72
CA LEU A 195 -8.36 -8.44 13.80
C LEU A 195 -9.78 -7.97 13.51
N THR A 196 -9.93 -6.74 12.99
CA THR A 196 -11.23 -6.18 12.61
C THR A 196 -11.88 -7.02 11.49
N ARG A 197 -11.08 -7.50 10.54
CA ARG A 197 -11.58 -8.37 9.46
C ARG A 197 -11.97 -9.76 9.95
N LEU A 198 -11.22 -10.32 10.89
CA LEU A 198 -11.41 -11.67 11.42
C LEU A 198 -12.56 -11.76 12.40
N ALA A 199 -12.63 -10.83 13.36
CA ALA A 199 -13.55 -10.89 14.50
C ALA A 199 -14.66 -9.84 14.47
N GLY A 200 -14.58 -8.85 13.59
CA GLY A 200 -15.47 -7.69 13.57
C GLY A 200 -15.04 -6.58 14.52
N ALA A 201 -15.34 -5.35 14.14
CA ALA A 201 -14.92 -4.14 14.86
C ALA A 201 -15.40 -4.08 16.30
N GLU A 202 -16.67 -4.47 16.54
CA GLU A 202 -17.27 -4.49 17.90
C GLU A 202 -16.57 -5.49 18.82
N THR A 203 -16.27 -6.69 18.32
CA THR A 203 -15.55 -7.72 19.08
C THR A 203 -14.14 -7.28 19.42
N VAL A 204 -13.44 -6.61 18.48
CA VAL A 204 -12.09 -6.09 18.71
C VAL A 204 -12.12 -4.97 19.74
N ALA A 205 -13.09 -4.06 19.68
CA ALA A 205 -13.24 -3.00 20.66
C ALA A 205 -13.54 -3.56 22.07
N ALA A 206 -14.46 -4.51 22.19
CA ALA A 206 -14.85 -5.09 23.47
C ALA A 206 -13.78 -6.01 24.07
N GLY A 207 -13.13 -6.85 23.25
CA GLY A 207 -12.20 -7.88 23.70
C GLY A 207 -10.74 -7.43 23.79
N ALA A 208 -10.29 -6.57 22.88
CA ALA A 208 -8.90 -6.08 22.85
C ALA A 208 -8.75 -4.62 23.30
N GLY A 209 -9.84 -3.90 23.54
CA GLY A 209 -9.81 -2.48 23.92
C GLY A 209 -9.28 -1.56 22.83
N LEU A 210 -9.28 -2.01 21.57
CA LEU A 210 -8.78 -1.24 20.43
C LEU A 210 -9.95 -0.50 19.77
N PRO A 211 -9.83 0.84 19.55
CA PRO A 211 -10.87 1.60 18.88
C PRO A 211 -11.14 1.07 17.46
N ALA A 212 -12.43 1.04 17.08
CA ALA A 212 -12.82 0.58 15.74
C ALA A 212 -12.47 1.59 14.63
N ALA A 213 -12.57 2.90 14.93
CA ALA A 213 -12.28 3.96 13.98
C ALA A 213 -10.78 4.08 13.73
N PRO A 214 -10.32 4.11 12.46
CA PRO A 214 -8.90 4.22 12.12
C PRO A 214 -8.21 5.43 12.74
N GLU A 215 -8.88 6.58 12.80
CA GLU A 215 -8.37 7.82 13.37
C GLU A 215 -8.14 7.71 14.87
N GLU A 216 -9.12 7.14 15.58
CA GLU A 216 -9.04 6.96 17.03
C GLU A 216 -7.96 5.94 17.40
N PHE A 217 -7.85 4.85 16.62
CA PHE A 217 -6.79 3.86 16.78
C PHE A 217 -5.41 4.49 16.54
N ALA A 218 -5.25 5.24 15.45
CA ALA A 218 -3.99 5.92 15.12
C ALA A 218 -3.57 6.91 16.21
N ALA A 219 -4.53 7.71 16.74
CA ALA A 219 -4.28 8.67 17.79
C ALA A 219 -3.81 8.04 19.12
N ARG A 220 -4.07 6.74 19.34
CA ARG A 220 -3.58 6.00 20.50
C ARG A 220 -2.30 5.20 20.21
N LEU A 221 -2.19 4.66 19.00
CA LEU A 221 -1.02 3.87 18.59
C LEU A 221 0.24 4.74 18.50
N VAL A 222 0.15 5.89 17.85
CA VAL A 222 1.33 6.73 17.56
C VAL A 222 2.03 7.22 18.82
N PRO A 223 1.33 7.82 19.82
CA PRO A 223 1.99 8.18 21.07
C PRO A 223 2.63 7.00 21.80
N ALA A 224 1.99 5.82 21.77
CA ALA A 224 2.52 4.61 22.39
C ALA A 224 3.82 4.14 21.71
N VAL A 225 3.88 4.21 20.37
CA VAL A 225 5.09 3.83 19.59
C VAL A 225 6.20 4.85 19.74
N LEU A 226 5.86 6.13 19.89
CA LEU A 226 6.85 7.22 20.01
C LEU A 226 7.27 7.49 21.46
N ALA A 227 6.70 6.81 22.45
CA ALA A 227 6.98 7.04 23.87
C ALA A 227 8.49 6.98 24.18
N GLY A 228 9.04 8.07 24.72
CA GLY A 228 10.47 8.18 25.05
C GLY A 228 11.40 8.43 23.86
N HIS A 229 10.86 8.59 22.64
CA HIS A 229 11.66 8.82 21.42
C HIS A 229 11.53 10.23 20.85
N LEU A 230 10.55 11.02 21.31
CA LEU A 230 10.44 12.43 20.94
C LEU A 230 11.40 13.28 21.78
N THR A 231 12.02 14.26 21.17
CA THR A 231 12.78 15.30 21.88
C THR A 231 11.80 16.32 22.47
N PRO A 232 11.98 16.76 23.71
CA PRO A 232 11.21 17.87 24.25
C PRO A 232 11.37 19.13 23.37
N PRO A 233 10.34 19.98 23.25
CA PRO A 233 10.41 21.22 22.49
C PRO A 233 11.42 22.21 23.06
#